data_6001ae3ead390ab2cfdacae3943181ec
#
_entry.id   6001ae3ead390ab2cfdacae3943181ec
#
_cell.length_a   1.000
_cell.length_b   1.000
_cell.length_c   1.000
_cell.angle_alpha   90.00
_cell.angle_beta   90.00
_cell.angle_gamma   90.00
#
_symmetry.space_group_name_H-M   'P 1'
#
loop_
_entity.id
_entity.type
_entity.pdbx_description
1 polymer ?
#
loop_
_entity_poly.entity_id
_entity_poly.type
_entity_poly.pdbx_seq_one_letter_code
_entity_poly.pdbx_strand_id
1 'polypeptide(L)'
;MKTTNNMILQVAMEQSAIDANCNAEDFLRDENVIAISRPNPLARKYLKLPHVCNLISYGSNVVASISEKYRNIVSAYIDKYPAGHCFETPNLHVLNDAFQEHGFRACFMAEYFLPDMQSLKVLPCDYETRILEVADFGSLYSKEWSHALCEDRKDLDVLGIGAYDEGRLVGLATCSADCDSMWQIGVVG
;
A
#
# COMPACT_ATOMS: atom_id res chain seq x y z
N MET A 1 -23.51 -11.08 -6.76
CA MET A 1 -23.67 -9.63 -6.48
C MET A 1 -22.62 -8.89 -7.29
N LYS A 2 -22.94 -7.75 -7.91
CA LYS A 2 -21.93 -7.01 -8.72
C LYS A 2 -21.08 -6.14 -7.78
N THR A 3 -19.76 -6.22 -7.91
CA THR A 3 -18.82 -5.40 -7.12
C THR A 3 -19.01 -3.91 -7.45
N THR A 4 -18.99 -3.06 -6.43
CA THR A 4 -19.12 -1.59 -6.55
C THR A 4 -17.89 -0.90 -5.98
N ASN A 5 -17.64 0.36 -6.38
CA ASN A 5 -16.53 1.16 -5.84
C ASN A 5 -16.60 1.31 -4.31
N ASN A 6 -17.82 1.47 -3.76
CA ASN A 6 -18.00 1.54 -2.30
C ASN A 6 -17.58 0.26 -1.60
N MET A 7 -17.89 -0.91 -2.17
CA MET A 7 -17.44 -2.19 -1.60
C MET A 7 -15.92 -2.32 -1.64
N ILE A 8 -15.27 -1.88 -2.72
CA ILE A 8 -13.81 -1.89 -2.86
C ILE A 8 -13.18 -0.99 -1.81
N LEU A 9 -13.69 0.24 -1.67
CA LEU A 9 -13.20 1.20 -0.69
C LEU A 9 -13.38 0.67 0.75
N GLN A 10 -14.54 0.06 1.05
CA GLN A 10 -14.79 -0.54 2.35
C GLN A 10 -13.79 -1.65 2.68
N VAL A 11 -13.54 -2.59 1.76
CA VAL A 11 -12.55 -3.66 1.94
C VAL A 11 -11.15 -3.08 2.17
N ALA A 12 -10.77 -2.04 1.44
CA ALA A 12 -9.48 -1.38 1.61
C ALA A 12 -9.34 -0.71 2.98
N MET A 13 -10.38 -0.02 3.46
CA MET A 13 -10.38 0.61 4.79
C MET A 13 -10.38 -0.45 5.91
N GLU A 14 -11.14 -1.53 5.77
CA GLU A 14 -11.16 -2.64 6.74
C GLU A 14 -9.78 -3.28 6.88
N GLN A 15 -9.08 -3.54 5.76
CA GLN A 15 -7.71 -4.06 5.83
C GLN A 15 -6.73 -3.04 6.42
N SER A 16 -6.83 -1.77 6.05
CA SER A 16 -5.99 -0.72 6.64
C SER A 16 -6.25 -0.53 8.14
N ALA A 17 -7.47 -0.74 8.59
CA ALA A 17 -7.82 -0.73 10.02
C ALA A 17 -7.16 -1.88 10.79
N ILE A 18 -7.13 -3.07 10.21
CA ILE A 18 -6.40 -4.24 10.75
C ILE A 18 -4.90 -3.91 10.86
N ASP A 19 -4.32 -3.35 9.82
CA ASP A 19 -2.89 -3.00 9.76
C ASP A 19 -2.52 -1.90 10.77
N ALA A 20 -3.43 -0.93 10.97
CA ALA A 20 -3.22 0.22 11.85
C ALA A 20 -3.63 -0.02 13.30
N ASN A 21 -4.36 -1.10 13.61
CA ASN A 21 -5.00 -1.37 14.90
C ASN A 21 -6.01 -0.28 15.30
N CYS A 22 -6.93 0.05 14.37
CA CYS A 22 -8.02 1.01 14.54
C CYS A 22 -9.34 0.44 13.99
N ASN A 23 -10.40 1.25 13.89
CA ASN A 23 -11.63 0.88 13.22
C ASN A 23 -11.68 1.45 11.80
N ALA A 24 -12.39 0.80 10.87
CA ALA A 24 -12.53 1.29 9.50
C ALA A 24 -13.20 2.68 9.44
N GLU A 25 -14.15 2.93 10.33
CA GLU A 25 -14.84 4.22 10.45
C GLU A 25 -13.92 5.37 10.89
N ASP A 26 -12.76 5.07 11.49
CA ASP A 26 -11.79 6.09 11.88
C ASP A 26 -11.22 6.84 10.68
N PHE A 27 -11.20 6.23 9.48
CA PHE A 27 -10.80 6.87 8.23
C PHE A 27 -11.82 7.86 7.65
N LEU A 28 -13.05 7.83 8.16
CA LEU A 28 -14.17 8.68 7.69
C LEU A 28 -14.47 9.85 8.63
N ARG A 29 -13.72 9.99 9.74
CA ARG A 29 -13.88 11.09 10.69
C ARG A 29 -13.35 12.39 10.11
N ASP A 30 -13.81 13.50 10.66
CA ASP A 30 -13.27 14.84 10.36
C ASP A 30 -11.97 15.10 11.13
N GLU A 31 -11.81 14.48 12.32
CA GLU A 31 -10.63 14.64 13.17
C GLU A 31 -9.60 13.55 12.90
N ASN A 32 -8.32 13.90 13.08
CA ASN A 32 -7.23 12.95 13.02
C ASN A 32 -7.33 11.92 14.16
N VAL A 33 -6.89 10.69 13.88
CA VAL A 33 -6.95 9.59 14.84
C VAL A 33 -5.55 9.05 15.11
N ILE A 34 -5.24 8.81 16.39
CA ILE A 34 -4.03 8.11 16.81
C ILE A 34 -4.39 6.75 17.38
N ALA A 35 -3.92 5.71 16.72
CA ALA A 35 -3.97 4.31 17.16
C ALA A 35 -2.59 3.84 17.63
N ILE A 36 -2.55 2.95 18.62
CA ILE A 36 -1.29 2.34 19.05
C ILE A 36 -1.03 1.10 18.22
N SER A 37 0.07 1.11 17.50
CA SER A 37 0.47 0.00 16.65
C SER A 37 0.74 -1.26 17.46
N ARG A 38 0.21 -2.38 17.01
CA ARG A 38 0.35 -3.70 17.65
C ARG A 38 0.50 -4.79 16.57
N PRO A 39 1.15 -5.90 16.88
CA PRO A 39 1.12 -7.08 16.01
C PRO A 39 -0.32 -7.54 15.78
N ASN A 40 -0.64 -7.89 14.52
CA ASN A 40 -1.92 -8.46 14.16
C ASN A 40 -1.71 -9.57 13.11
N PRO A 41 -2.15 -10.81 13.34
CA PRO A 41 -1.96 -11.91 12.41
C PRO A 41 -2.72 -11.76 11.08
N LEU A 42 -3.73 -10.89 11.03
CA LEU A 42 -4.51 -10.60 9.83
C LEU A 42 -3.99 -9.37 9.07
N ALA A 43 -2.94 -8.71 9.57
CA ALA A 43 -2.30 -7.61 8.87
C ALA A 43 -1.61 -8.09 7.58
N ARG A 44 -1.38 -7.16 6.65
CA ARG A 44 -0.62 -7.47 5.43
C ARG A 44 0.72 -8.11 5.78
N LYS A 45 1.02 -9.24 5.17
CA LYS A 45 2.12 -10.17 5.54
C LYS A 45 3.51 -9.55 5.43
N TYR A 46 3.67 -8.50 4.61
CA TYR A 46 4.95 -7.80 4.47
C TYR A 46 5.19 -6.73 5.55
N LEU A 47 4.18 -6.36 6.33
CA LEU A 47 4.32 -5.34 7.37
C LEU A 47 5.13 -5.87 8.55
N LYS A 48 6.06 -5.06 9.02
CA LYS A 48 6.83 -5.31 10.23
C LYS A 48 6.20 -4.56 11.40
N LEU A 49 5.19 -5.18 12.00
CA LEU A 49 4.48 -4.63 13.16
C LEU A 49 5.20 -4.97 14.48
N PRO A 50 5.11 -4.09 15.51
CA PRO A 50 4.44 -2.80 15.51
C PRO A 50 5.25 -1.69 14.81
N HIS A 51 4.56 -0.75 14.20
CA HIS A 51 5.19 0.43 13.59
C HIS A 51 5.69 1.42 14.65
N VAL A 52 6.77 2.10 14.34
CA VAL A 52 7.19 3.32 15.05
C VAL A 52 6.23 4.46 14.74
N CYS A 53 5.96 4.68 13.46
CA CYS A 53 4.98 5.62 12.93
C CYS A 53 4.57 5.20 11.53
N ASN A 54 3.25 5.08 11.30
CA ASN A 54 2.66 4.89 9.99
C ASN A 54 1.45 5.81 9.88
N LEU A 55 1.42 6.68 8.87
CA LEU A 55 0.34 7.60 8.58
C LEU A 55 -0.46 7.09 7.40
N ILE A 56 -1.78 7.03 7.52
CA ILE A 56 -2.70 6.56 6.49
C ILE A 56 -3.80 7.60 6.32
N SER A 57 -4.15 7.92 5.07
CA SER A 57 -5.28 8.79 4.76
C SER A 57 -6.09 8.23 3.59
N TYR A 58 -7.40 8.36 3.68
CA TYR A 58 -8.36 8.16 2.59
C TYR A 58 -8.97 9.50 2.12
N GLY A 59 -8.35 10.63 2.55
CA GLY A 59 -8.68 11.98 2.11
C GLY A 59 -9.36 12.86 3.17
N SER A 60 -10.13 12.29 4.11
CA SER A 60 -10.85 13.07 5.14
C SER A 60 -9.94 13.52 6.28
N ASN A 61 -9.11 12.62 6.77
CA ASN A 61 -8.24 12.83 7.93
C ASN A 61 -6.95 12.02 7.79
N VAL A 62 -6.12 12.04 8.83
CA VAL A 62 -4.97 11.15 9.00
C VAL A 62 -5.24 10.21 10.17
N VAL A 63 -5.14 8.91 9.91
CA VAL A 63 -5.05 7.87 10.94
C VAL A 63 -3.58 7.51 11.12
N ALA A 64 -3.04 7.75 12.30
CA ALA A 64 -1.65 7.49 12.66
C ALA A 64 -1.56 6.24 13.55
N SER A 65 -0.96 5.17 13.04
CA SER A 65 -0.63 3.96 13.81
C SER A 65 0.80 4.05 14.31
N ILE A 66 0.98 4.20 15.62
CA ILE A 66 2.25 4.61 16.21
C ILE A 66 2.66 3.81 17.44
N SER A 67 3.95 3.89 17.79
CA SER A 67 4.41 3.60 19.14
C SER A 67 3.97 4.71 20.10
N GLU A 68 3.39 4.35 21.25
CA GLU A 68 2.91 5.31 22.27
C GLU A 68 3.95 6.37 22.66
N LYS A 69 5.22 5.97 22.66
CA LYS A 69 6.35 6.87 22.97
C LYS A 69 6.38 8.14 22.12
N TYR A 70 5.85 8.08 20.89
CA TYR A 70 5.94 9.17 19.90
C TYR A 70 4.62 9.91 19.70
N ARG A 71 3.62 9.67 20.55
CA ARG A 71 2.30 10.29 20.46
C ARG A 71 2.37 11.80 20.31
N ASN A 72 3.12 12.48 21.15
CA ASN A 72 3.20 13.94 21.15
C ASN A 72 3.82 14.50 19.87
N ILE A 73 4.85 13.84 19.31
CA ILE A 73 5.51 14.24 18.07
C ILE A 73 4.51 14.10 16.91
N VAL A 74 3.84 12.96 16.82
CA VAL A 74 2.94 12.67 15.70
C VAL A 74 1.66 13.50 15.79
N SER A 75 1.06 13.66 16.99
CA SER A 75 -0.11 14.52 17.19
C SER A 75 0.19 15.95 16.74
N ALA A 76 1.28 16.55 17.26
CA ALA A 76 1.68 17.89 16.88
C ALA A 76 1.90 18.07 15.37
N TYR A 77 2.34 17.01 14.68
CA TYR A 77 2.53 17.02 13.24
C TYR A 77 1.21 16.96 12.46
N ILE A 78 0.37 15.92 12.71
CA ILE A 78 -0.86 15.73 11.96
C ILE A 78 -1.92 16.80 12.24
N ASP A 79 -1.88 17.43 13.41
CA ASP A 79 -2.78 18.54 13.77
C ASP A 79 -2.33 19.89 13.18
N LYS A 80 -1.09 19.97 12.69
CA LYS A 80 -0.53 21.20 12.10
C LYS A 80 -0.93 21.39 10.63
N TYR A 81 -1.13 20.30 9.88
CA TYR A 81 -1.36 20.34 8.44
C TYR A 81 -2.69 19.71 8.07
N PRO A 82 -3.39 20.19 7.03
CA PRO A 82 -4.50 19.45 6.41
C PRO A 82 -4.06 18.04 5.98
N ALA A 83 -4.98 17.07 5.98
CA ALA A 83 -4.67 15.67 5.75
C ALA A 83 -3.81 15.41 4.49
N GLY A 84 -4.17 16.00 3.35
CA GLY A 84 -3.38 15.86 2.12
C GLY A 84 -1.96 16.42 2.23
N HIS A 85 -1.80 17.54 2.94
CA HIS A 85 -0.51 18.20 3.12
C HIS A 85 0.43 17.44 4.08
N CYS A 86 -0.09 16.53 4.91
CA CYS A 86 0.76 15.66 5.74
C CYS A 86 1.65 14.72 4.92
N PHE A 87 1.33 14.51 3.63
CA PHE A 87 2.09 13.61 2.75
C PHE A 87 2.96 14.35 1.72
N GLU A 88 2.97 15.69 1.75
CA GLU A 88 3.85 16.49 0.90
C GLU A 88 5.28 16.50 1.43
N THR A 89 6.24 16.38 0.52
CA THR A 89 7.67 16.32 0.85
C THR A 89 8.14 17.43 1.80
N PRO A 90 7.80 18.73 1.59
CA PRO A 90 8.25 19.80 2.49
C PRO A 90 7.78 19.60 3.93
N ASN A 91 6.56 19.10 4.12
CA ASN A 91 5.98 18.88 5.46
C ASN A 91 6.52 17.62 6.11
N LEU A 92 6.73 16.55 5.32
CA LEU A 92 7.35 15.31 5.81
C LEU A 92 8.75 15.52 6.38
N HIS A 93 9.51 16.52 5.90
CA HIS A 93 10.80 16.87 6.49
C HIS A 93 10.66 17.28 7.96
N VAL A 94 9.61 18.00 8.33
CA VAL A 94 9.35 18.40 9.72
C VAL A 94 9.17 17.18 10.62
N LEU A 95 8.40 16.19 10.17
CA LEU A 95 8.22 14.93 10.90
C LEU A 95 9.52 14.12 10.95
N ASN A 96 10.21 14.05 9.81
CA ASN A 96 11.48 13.34 9.70
C ASN A 96 12.55 13.91 10.62
N ASP A 97 12.68 15.24 10.71
CA ASP A 97 13.64 15.91 11.58
C ASP A 97 13.34 15.61 13.06
N ALA A 98 12.05 15.65 13.46
CA ALA A 98 11.65 15.30 14.82
C ALA A 98 11.97 13.82 15.16
N PHE A 99 11.83 12.90 14.21
CA PHE A 99 12.19 11.49 14.40
C PHE A 99 13.70 11.23 14.36
N GLN A 100 14.46 12.05 13.64
CA GLN A 100 15.93 11.91 13.53
C GLN A 100 16.62 12.04 14.89
N GLU A 101 16.11 12.88 15.80
CA GLU A 101 16.59 13.00 17.18
C GLU A 101 16.47 11.67 17.96
N HIS A 102 15.60 10.77 17.49
CA HIS A 102 15.37 9.45 18.07
C HIS A 102 16.00 8.31 17.26
N GLY A 103 16.80 8.64 16.25
CA GLY A 103 17.48 7.65 15.39
C GLY A 103 16.60 7.05 14.30
N PHE A 104 15.44 7.64 13.99
CA PHE A 104 14.53 7.21 12.93
C PHE A 104 14.45 8.24 11.81
N ARG A 105 14.01 7.78 10.64
CA ARG A 105 13.69 8.63 9.51
C ARG A 105 12.57 8.00 8.69
N ALA A 106 11.84 8.81 7.94
CA ALA A 106 10.88 8.31 6.96
C ALA A 106 11.58 7.42 5.95
N CYS A 107 11.05 6.22 5.72
CA CYS A 107 11.67 5.22 4.84
C CYS A 107 10.83 4.90 3.62
N PHE A 108 9.52 5.16 3.65
CA PHE A 108 8.62 4.78 2.59
C PHE A 108 7.40 5.70 2.56
N MET A 109 6.98 6.07 1.36
CA MET A 109 5.71 6.73 1.09
C MET A 109 5.17 6.19 -0.22
N ALA A 110 3.87 5.89 -0.28
CA ALA A 110 3.20 5.44 -1.48
C ALA A 110 1.78 5.98 -1.56
N GLU A 111 1.33 6.19 -2.78
CA GLU A 111 -0.08 6.29 -3.12
C GLU A 111 -0.56 4.92 -3.62
N TYR A 112 -1.74 4.51 -3.15
CA TYR A 112 -2.39 3.29 -3.59
C TYR A 112 -3.64 3.65 -4.37
N PHE A 113 -3.79 3.06 -5.54
CA PHE A 113 -4.95 3.26 -6.40
C PHE A 113 -5.91 2.08 -6.23
N LEU A 114 -7.20 2.39 -6.06
CA LEU A 114 -8.27 1.40 -6.08
C LEU A 114 -8.90 1.37 -7.47
N PRO A 115 -9.34 0.19 -7.96
CA PRO A 115 -9.98 0.11 -9.27
C PRO A 115 -11.33 0.83 -9.25
N ASP A 116 -11.59 1.62 -10.29
CA ASP A 116 -12.90 2.19 -10.57
C ASP A 116 -13.69 1.27 -11.49
N MET A 117 -14.70 0.60 -10.95
CA MET A 117 -15.53 -0.35 -11.69
C MET A 117 -16.35 0.28 -12.83
N GLN A 118 -16.52 1.59 -12.81
CA GLN A 118 -17.23 2.31 -13.90
C GLN A 118 -16.30 2.62 -15.08
N SER A 119 -15.03 2.83 -14.78
CA SER A 119 -14.00 3.12 -15.77
C SER A 119 -13.24 1.89 -16.26
N LEU A 120 -13.38 0.76 -15.54
CA LEU A 120 -12.67 -0.48 -15.87
C LEU A 120 -13.12 -1.03 -17.23
N LYS A 121 -12.18 -1.12 -18.16
CA LYS A 121 -12.38 -1.66 -19.50
C LYS A 121 -11.11 -2.35 -20.00
N VAL A 122 -11.28 -3.36 -20.84
CA VAL A 122 -10.17 -3.94 -21.57
C VAL A 122 -9.71 -2.93 -22.63
N LEU A 123 -8.46 -2.55 -22.58
CA LEU A 123 -7.82 -1.71 -23.59
C LEU A 123 -7.21 -2.59 -24.69
N PRO A 124 -7.17 -2.12 -25.96
CA PRO A 124 -6.44 -2.81 -27.01
C PRO A 124 -4.96 -2.86 -26.64
N CYS A 125 -4.31 -3.96 -26.96
CA CYS A 125 -2.89 -4.17 -26.76
C CYS A 125 -2.31 -4.76 -28.04
N ASP A 126 -1.26 -4.14 -28.58
CA ASP A 126 -0.61 -4.59 -29.82
C ASP A 126 0.42 -5.71 -29.56
N TYR A 127 0.76 -5.96 -28.29
CA TYR A 127 1.64 -7.03 -27.88
C TYR A 127 0.89 -8.34 -27.64
N GLU A 128 1.55 -9.46 -27.88
CA GLU A 128 1.06 -10.75 -27.39
C GLU A 128 1.04 -10.76 -25.88
N THR A 129 -0.11 -11.10 -25.26
CA THR A 129 -0.22 -11.20 -23.82
C THR A 129 -0.36 -12.67 -23.39
N ARG A 130 0.35 -13.05 -22.33
CA ARG A 130 0.29 -14.38 -21.73
C ARG A 130 0.01 -14.29 -20.24
N ILE A 131 -0.87 -15.16 -19.77
CA ILE A 131 -1.06 -15.37 -18.33
C ILE A 131 0.15 -16.16 -17.82
N LEU A 132 0.72 -15.71 -16.71
CA LEU A 132 1.86 -16.32 -16.04
C LEU A 132 1.40 -16.83 -14.67
N GLU A 133 1.74 -18.06 -14.37
CA GLU A 133 1.52 -18.69 -13.07
C GLU A 133 2.80 -18.61 -12.22
N VAL A 134 2.71 -18.95 -10.94
CA VAL A 134 3.85 -18.90 -10.00
C VAL A 134 5.05 -19.69 -10.52
N ALA A 135 4.81 -20.80 -11.23
CA ALA A 135 5.89 -21.61 -11.82
C ALA A 135 6.71 -20.86 -12.89
N ASP A 136 6.13 -19.84 -13.53
CA ASP A 136 6.79 -19.06 -14.58
C ASP A 136 7.64 -17.91 -14.01
N PHE A 137 7.48 -17.56 -12.73
CA PHE A 137 8.14 -16.40 -12.13
C PHE A 137 9.62 -16.61 -11.83
N GLY A 138 10.10 -17.86 -11.75
CA GLY A 138 11.43 -18.18 -11.25
C GLY A 138 12.57 -17.35 -11.87
N SER A 139 12.56 -17.17 -13.20
CA SER A 139 13.56 -16.38 -13.93
C SER A 139 13.26 -14.87 -13.95
N LEU A 140 12.09 -14.45 -13.49
CA LEU A 140 11.64 -13.05 -13.54
C LEU A 140 11.96 -12.27 -12.28
N TYR A 141 12.39 -12.92 -11.19
CA TYR A 141 12.88 -12.23 -9.99
C TYR A 141 14.24 -11.58 -10.28
N SER A 142 14.19 -10.38 -10.83
CA SER A 142 15.34 -9.59 -11.20
C SER A 142 15.10 -8.10 -10.95
N LYS A 143 16.17 -7.31 -11.00
CA LYS A 143 16.04 -5.86 -10.84
C LYS A 143 15.13 -5.21 -11.89
N GLU A 144 15.12 -5.75 -13.10
CA GLU A 144 14.29 -5.26 -14.22
C GLU A 144 12.80 -5.31 -13.88
N TRP A 145 12.35 -6.38 -13.21
CA TRP A 145 10.93 -6.63 -12.88
C TRP A 145 10.59 -6.36 -11.42
N SER A 146 11.48 -5.69 -10.66
CA SER A 146 11.35 -5.54 -9.21
C SER A 146 10.14 -4.71 -8.74
N HIS A 147 9.51 -3.93 -9.60
CA HIS A 147 8.25 -3.24 -9.29
C HIS A 147 7.01 -4.12 -9.47
N ALA A 148 7.12 -5.19 -10.25
CA ALA A 148 6.07 -6.20 -10.40
C ALA A 148 6.29 -7.36 -9.43
N LEU A 149 7.50 -7.93 -9.37
CA LEU A 149 7.87 -9.09 -8.56
C LEU A 149 8.89 -8.71 -7.49
N CYS A 150 8.67 -9.13 -6.25
CA CYS A 150 9.59 -8.89 -5.14
C CYS A 150 10.08 -10.22 -4.58
N GLU A 151 11.37 -10.52 -4.73
CA GLU A 151 11.98 -11.79 -4.28
C GLU A 151 11.78 -12.04 -2.78
N ASP A 152 11.82 -10.99 -1.97
CA ASP A 152 11.59 -11.09 -0.52
C ASP A 152 10.15 -11.48 -0.16
N ARG A 153 9.22 -11.44 -1.12
CA ARG A 153 7.78 -11.74 -0.94
C ARG A 153 7.24 -12.74 -1.96
N LYS A 154 8.10 -13.47 -2.65
CA LYS A 154 7.73 -14.40 -3.72
C LYS A 154 6.68 -15.44 -3.33
N ASP A 155 6.63 -15.82 -2.06
CA ASP A 155 5.65 -16.77 -1.53
C ASP A 155 4.21 -16.19 -1.50
N LEU A 156 4.05 -14.88 -1.74
CA LEU A 156 2.76 -14.19 -1.82
C LEU A 156 2.30 -13.98 -3.26
N ASP A 157 3.17 -14.18 -4.24
CA ASP A 157 2.81 -13.97 -5.66
C ASP A 157 1.83 -15.04 -6.12
N VAL A 158 0.82 -14.64 -6.90
CA VAL A 158 -0.32 -15.48 -7.27
C VAL A 158 -0.44 -15.64 -8.76
N LEU A 159 -0.44 -14.54 -9.50
CA LEU A 159 -0.75 -14.50 -10.92
C LEU A 159 -0.05 -13.33 -11.60
N GLY A 160 0.28 -13.47 -12.88
CA GLY A 160 0.82 -12.38 -13.68
C GLY A 160 0.29 -12.38 -15.11
N ILE A 161 0.52 -11.27 -15.77
CA ILE A 161 0.35 -11.13 -17.23
C ILE A 161 1.62 -10.52 -17.78
N GLY A 162 2.25 -11.23 -18.73
CA GLY A 162 3.39 -10.74 -19.48
C GLY A 162 2.95 -10.23 -20.85
N ALA A 163 3.50 -9.11 -21.29
CA ALA A 163 3.40 -8.59 -22.65
C ALA A 163 4.69 -8.89 -23.41
N TYR A 164 4.56 -9.42 -24.62
CA TYR A 164 5.69 -9.92 -25.41
C TYR A 164 5.76 -9.25 -26.77
N ASP A 165 6.98 -8.83 -27.15
CA ASP A 165 7.34 -8.34 -28.48
C ASP A 165 8.33 -9.32 -29.10
N GLU A 166 7.98 -9.94 -30.23
CA GLU A 166 8.78 -10.95 -30.91
C GLU A 166 9.30 -12.05 -29.94
N GLY A 167 8.48 -12.44 -28.95
CA GLY A 167 8.84 -13.46 -27.96
C GLY A 167 9.65 -12.95 -26.77
N ARG A 168 10.07 -11.67 -26.74
CA ARG A 168 10.74 -11.03 -25.62
C ARG A 168 9.73 -10.39 -24.68
N LEU A 169 9.84 -10.64 -23.39
CA LEU A 169 9.03 -9.96 -22.37
C LEU A 169 9.38 -8.46 -22.34
N VAL A 170 8.38 -7.60 -22.57
CA VAL A 170 8.54 -6.13 -22.61
C VAL A 170 7.68 -5.42 -21.56
N GLY A 171 6.74 -6.13 -20.95
CA GLY A 171 5.92 -5.60 -19.86
C GLY A 171 5.44 -6.73 -18.96
N LEU A 172 5.33 -6.46 -17.68
CA LEU A 172 4.90 -7.42 -16.67
C LEU A 172 3.97 -6.75 -15.65
N ALA A 173 2.81 -7.34 -15.46
CA ALA A 173 1.91 -7.03 -14.34
C ALA A 173 1.71 -8.30 -13.52
N THR A 174 1.87 -8.20 -12.21
CA THR A 174 1.65 -9.33 -11.30
C THR A 174 0.79 -8.93 -10.12
N CYS A 175 0.26 -9.90 -9.41
CA CYS A 175 -0.44 -9.66 -8.16
C CYS A 175 0.08 -10.59 -7.05
N SER A 176 0.14 -10.05 -5.84
CA SER A 176 0.50 -10.75 -4.62
C SER A 176 -0.64 -10.74 -3.60
N ALA A 177 -0.86 -11.87 -2.92
CA ALA A 177 -1.86 -12.03 -1.87
C ALA A 177 -1.28 -11.60 -0.51
N ASP A 178 -1.08 -10.29 -0.36
CA ASP A 178 -0.47 -9.72 0.85
C ASP A 178 -1.35 -9.90 2.09
N CYS A 179 -2.65 -10.06 1.90
CA CYS A 179 -3.64 -10.39 2.93
C CYS A 179 -4.77 -11.24 2.34
N ASP A 180 -5.70 -11.68 3.19
CA ASP A 180 -6.78 -12.57 2.78
C ASP A 180 -7.91 -11.86 2.01
N SER A 181 -8.01 -10.54 2.13
CA SER A 181 -9.11 -9.74 1.56
C SER A 181 -8.76 -9.04 0.24
N MET A 182 -7.47 -8.85 -0.05
CA MET A 182 -7.00 -8.03 -1.19
C MET A 182 -5.73 -8.61 -1.81
N TRP A 183 -5.59 -8.38 -3.12
CA TRP A 183 -4.32 -8.54 -3.82
C TRP A 183 -3.73 -7.17 -4.15
N GLN A 184 -2.43 -7.05 -4.06
CA GLN A 184 -1.68 -5.89 -4.56
C GLN A 184 -1.20 -6.17 -5.97
N ILE A 185 -1.34 -5.18 -6.86
CA ILE A 185 -0.87 -5.26 -8.25
C ILE A 185 0.41 -4.43 -8.38
N GLY A 186 1.46 -5.04 -8.94
CA GLY A 186 2.68 -4.38 -9.38
C GLY A 186 2.80 -4.40 -10.88
N VAL A 187 3.32 -3.34 -11.49
CA VAL A 187 3.42 -3.21 -12.96
C VAL A 187 4.78 -2.64 -13.34
N VAL A 188 5.37 -3.20 -14.42
CA VAL A 188 6.58 -2.72 -15.08
C VAL A 188 6.39 -2.83 -16.60
N GLY A 189 6.79 -1.81 -17.34
CA GLY A 189 6.75 -1.75 -18.80
C GLY A 189 7.44 -0.54 -19.35
#